data_6b906758993949d34825898911e1699c
#
_entry.id   6b906758993949d34825898911e1699c
#
_cell.length_a   1.000
_cell.length_b   1.000
_cell.length_c   1.000
_cell.angle_alpha   90.00
_cell.angle_beta   90.00
_cell.angle_gamma   90.00
#
_symmetry.space_group_name_H-M   'P 1'
#
loop_
_entity.id
_entity.type
_entity.pdbx_description
1 polymer ?
#
loop_
_entity_poly.entity_id
_entity_poly.type
_entity_poly.pdbx_seq_one_letter_code
_entity_poly.pdbx_strand_id
1 'polypeptide(L)'
;MKRKLINIAIDGHSSCGKSSIAKHISKEFNMRYVDSGAMYRAITLYCIENNIICNNKINHHLLLRSLEKLDISFHYNAKLNMTETLLNGKNVESLIRDNDVSKQVSNISKIKQVRKKLINFQQIICANKNVVMDGRDIGTKVMPDADIKFFVTADINVRAKR
;
A
#
# COMPACT_ATOMS: atom_id res chain seq x y z
N MET A 1 -7.59 1.96 -32.57
CA MET A 1 -6.51 2.70 -31.88
C MET A 1 -6.03 1.90 -30.67
N LYS A 2 -4.72 1.67 -30.52
CA LYS A 2 -4.19 1.05 -29.29
C LYS A 2 -4.38 2.03 -28.11
N ARG A 3 -5.04 1.58 -27.04
CA ARG A 3 -5.23 2.39 -25.82
C ARG A 3 -3.87 2.76 -25.24
N LYS A 4 -3.61 4.06 -25.02
CA LYS A 4 -2.42 4.51 -24.32
C LYS A 4 -2.49 4.06 -22.87
N LEU A 5 -1.52 3.29 -22.41
CA LEU A 5 -1.41 2.88 -21.01
C LEU A 5 -0.92 4.06 -20.17
N ILE A 6 -1.59 4.33 -19.08
CA ILE A 6 -1.29 5.44 -18.17
C ILE A 6 -1.14 4.96 -16.74
N ASN A 7 -0.49 5.77 -15.89
CA ASN A 7 -0.45 5.60 -14.45
C ASN A 7 -1.24 6.70 -13.77
N ILE A 8 -2.00 6.33 -12.74
CA ILE A 8 -2.80 7.24 -11.93
C ILE A 8 -2.34 7.16 -10.47
N ALA A 9 -1.92 8.29 -9.91
CA ALA A 9 -1.57 8.43 -8.50
C ALA A 9 -2.74 9.06 -7.73
N ILE A 10 -3.12 8.45 -6.59
CA ILE A 10 -4.19 8.97 -5.72
C ILE A 10 -3.63 9.13 -4.31
N ASP A 11 -3.38 10.37 -3.92
CA ASP A 11 -2.88 10.72 -2.60
C ASP A 11 -3.97 11.31 -1.69
N GLY A 12 -3.71 11.35 -0.41
CA GLY A 12 -4.59 11.98 0.59
C GLY A 12 -4.52 11.32 1.95
N HIS A 13 -5.22 11.90 2.90
CA HIS A 13 -5.24 11.43 4.30
C HIS A 13 -5.97 10.09 4.49
N SER A 14 -5.82 9.49 5.68
CA SER A 14 -6.60 8.30 6.06
C SER A 14 -8.10 8.60 6.05
N SER A 15 -8.91 7.59 5.72
CA SER A 15 -10.38 7.63 5.75
C SER A 15 -11.04 8.69 4.83
N CYS A 16 -10.34 9.21 3.81
CA CYS A 16 -10.91 10.17 2.85
C CYS A 16 -11.52 9.54 1.59
N GLY A 17 -11.52 8.19 1.46
CA GLY A 17 -12.15 7.49 0.33
C GLY A 17 -11.24 7.14 -0.85
N LYS A 18 -9.92 7.37 -0.75
CA LYS A 18 -8.94 7.08 -1.82
C LYS A 18 -9.08 5.68 -2.42
N SER A 19 -9.05 4.66 -1.56
CA SER A 19 -9.08 3.26 -2.00
C SER A 19 -10.38 2.91 -2.71
N SER A 20 -11.50 3.51 -2.32
CA SER A 20 -12.79 3.34 -3.01
C SER A 20 -12.73 3.94 -4.41
N ILE A 21 -12.19 5.15 -4.54
CA ILE A 21 -12.01 5.83 -5.83
C ILE A 21 -11.04 5.03 -6.71
N ALA A 22 -9.90 4.61 -6.17
CA ALA A 22 -8.88 3.85 -6.90
C ALA A 22 -9.43 2.51 -7.43
N LYS A 23 -10.19 1.78 -6.60
CA LYS A 23 -10.86 0.53 -7.00
C LYS A 23 -11.88 0.76 -8.10
N HIS A 24 -12.68 1.83 -8.00
CA HIS A 24 -13.66 2.18 -9.03
C HIS A 24 -12.98 2.48 -10.37
N ILE A 25 -11.95 3.34 -10.37
CA ILE A 25 -11.14 3.64 -11.56
C ILE A 25 -10.50 2.36 -12.14
N SER A 26 -9.92 1.53 -11.28
CA SER A 26 -9.33 0.24 -11.70
C SER A 26 -10.32 -0.62 -12.48
N LYS A 27 -11.52 -0.77 -11.95
CA LYS A 27 -12.60 -1.56 -12.57
C LYS A 27 -13.08 -0.95 -13.88
N GLU A 28 -13.41 0.34 -13.87
CA GLU A 28 -13.98 1.04 -15.01
C GLU A 28 -13.01 1.10 -16.22
N PHE A 29 -11.72 1.28 -15.91
CA PHE A 29 -10.70 1.42 -16.94
C PHE A 29 -9.82 0.18 -17.12
N ASN A 30 -10.16 -0.95 -16.53
CA ASN A 30 -9.38 -2.18 -16.57
C ASN A 30 -7.89 -1.94 -16.28
N MET A 31 -7.63 -1.25 -15.16
CA MET A 31 -6.28 -0.93 -14.68
C MET A 31 -5.92 -1.81 -13.48
N ARG A 32 -4.63 -2.05 -13.29
CA ARG A 32 -4.15 -2.74 -12.08
C ARG A 32 -4.26 -1.82 -10.86
N TYR A 33 -5.02 -2.23 -9.86
CA TYR A 33 -5.10 -1.52 -8.58
C TYR A 33 -3.99 -1.95 -7.63
N VAL A 34 -3.37 -0.98 -6.95
CA VAL A 34 -2.33 -1.21 -5.94
C VAL A 34 -2.61 -0.36 -4.70
N ASP A 35 -2.84 -1.02 -3.56
CA ASP A 35 -2.92 -0.39 -2.23
C ASP A 35 -1.51 -0.30 -1.63
N SER A 36 -0.90 0.87 -1.70
CA SER A 36 0.43 1.07 -1.09
C SER A 36 0.41 0.92 0.43
N GLY A 37 -0.70 1.27 1.08
CA GLY A 37 -0.88 1.13 2.52
C GLY A 37 -0.85 -0.34 2.96
N ALA A 38 -1.38 -1.25 2.15
CA ALA A 38 -1.35 -2.68 2.42
C ALA A 38 0.08 -3.22 2.53
N MET A 39 1.02 -2.68 1.76
CA MET A 39 2.45 -3.07 1.84
C MET A 39 3.07 -2.74 3.20
N TYR A 40 2.82 -1.52 3.71
CA TYR A 40 3.30 -1.12 5.03
C TYR A 40 2.65 -1.95 6.14
N ARG A 41 1.37 -2.28 5.98
CA ARG A 41 0.65 -3.15 6.91
C ARG A 41 1.18 -4.58 6.87
N ALA A 42 1.55 -5.12 5.72
CA ALA A 42 2.14 -6.45 5.60
C ALA A 42 3.50 -6.53 6.33
N ILE A 43 4.37 -5.52 6.18
CA ILE A 43 5.61 -5.45 6.97
C ILE A 43 5.31 -5.34 8.46
N THR A 44 4.30 -4.56 8.84
CA THR A 44 3.92 -4.40 10.25
C THR A 44 3.43 -5.73 10.84
N LEU A 45 2.57 -6.45 10.12
CA LEU A 45 2.11 -7.79 10.51
C LEU A 45 3.29 -8.74 10.72
N TYR A 46 4.21 -8.79 9.75
CA TYR A 46 5.43 -9.60 9.89
C TYR A 46 6.22 -9.24 11.16
N CYS A 47 6.37 -7.94 11.44
CA CYS A 47 7.09 -7.49 12.64
C CYS A 47 6.40 -7.90 13.93
N ILE A 48 5.07 -7.95 13.96
CA ILE A 48 4.29 -8.42 15.11
C ILE A 48 4.45 -9.93 15.28
N GLU A 49 4.21 -10.71 14.22
CA GLU A 49 4.29 -12.17 14.23
C GLU A 49 5.68 -12.71 14.59
N ASN A 50 6.73 -11.95 14.26
CA ASN A 50 8.12 -12.36 14.53
C ASN A 50 8.75 -11.65 15.76
N ASN A 51 7.94 -11.06 16.64
CA ASN A 51 8.38 -10.37 17.86
C ASN A 51 9.42 -9.27 17.60
N ILE A 52 9.44 -8.69 16.38
CA ILE A 52 10.27 -7.52 16.03
C ILE A 52 9.68 -6.26 16.69
N ILE A 53 8.36 -6.25 16.90
CA ILE A 53 7.65 -5.26 17.71
C ILE A 53 7.23 -5.91 19.02
N CYS A 54 7.80 -5.47 20.13
CA CYS A 54 7.41 -5.91 21.48
C CYS A 54 7.18 -4.68 22.35
N ASN A 55 6.07 -4.63 23.08
CA ASN A 55 5.75 -3.53 24.01
C ASN A 55 5.89 -2.13 23.34
N ASN A 56 5.40 -1.98 22.12
CA ASN A 56 5.52 -0.77 21.30
C ASN A 56 6.96 -0.34 20.93
N LYS A 57 7.96 -1.19 21.21
CA LYS A 57 9.35 -0.95 20.80
C LYS A 57 9.69 -1.80 19.59
N ILE A 58 10.39 -1.19 18.63
CA ILE A 58 10.82 -1.84 17.39
C ILE A 58 12.29 -2.23 17.52
N ASN A 59 12.60 -3.51 17.31
CA ASN A 59 13.97 -3.97 17.16
C ASN A 59 14.45 -3.65 15.73
N HIS A 60 15.11 -2.49 15.56
CA HIS A 60 15.56 -2.02 14.25
C HIS A 60 16.54 -2.98 13.58
N HIS A 61 17.43 -3.62 14.32
CA HIS A 61 18.41 -4.54 13.75
C HIS A 61 17.73 -5.78 13.15
N LEU A 62 16.79 -6.40 13.86
CA LEU A 62 16.03 -7.54 13.34
C LEU A 62 15.14 -7.13 12.17
N LEU A 63 14.49 -5.96 12.23
CA LEU A 63 13.70 -5.44 11.12
C LEU A 63 14.54 -5.33 9.84
N LEU A 64 15.71 -4.69 9.91
CA LEU A 64 16.55 -4.47 8.73
C LEU A 64 17.01 -5.79 8.09
N ARG A 65 17.43 -6.76 8.89
CA ARG A 65 17.79 -8.10 8.40
C ARG A 65 16.61 -8.82 7.75
N SER A 66 15.42 -8.66 8.31
CA SER A 66 14.20 -9.28 7.77
C SER A 66 13.75 -8.63 6.46
N LEU A 67 13.89 -7.31 6.33
CA LEU A 67 13.46 -6.60 5.14
C LEU A 67 14.05 -7.18 3.84
N GLU A 68 15.29 -7.67 3.85
CA GLU A 68 15.93 -8.25 2.67
C GLU A 68 15.22 -9.49 2.14
N LYS A 69 14.64 -10.27 3.04
CA LYS A 69 14.00 -11.57 2.76
C LYS A 69 12.50 -11.47 2.54
N LEU A 70 11.90 -10.31 2.84
CA LEU A 70 10.46 -10.13 2.70
C LEU A 70 10.07 -9.95 1.25
N ASP A 71 9.17 -10.83 0.80
CA ASP A 71 8.46 -10.71 -0.47
C ASP A 71 7.02 -10.26 -0.22
N ILE A 72 6.59 -9.22 -0.95
CA ILE A 72 5.23 -8.72 -0.93
C ILE A 72 4.72 -8.70 -2.36
N SER A 73 3.60 -9.35 -2.59
CA SER A 73 2.98 -9.37 -3.91
C SER A 73 1.47 -9.16 -3.83
N PHE A 74 0.85 -8.92 -4.98
CA PHE A 74 -0.59 -8.73 -5.10
C PHE A 74 -1.17 -9.75 -6.05
N HIS A 75 -2.22 -10.42 -5.61
CA HIS A 75 -2.97 -11.37 -6.41
C HIS A 75 -4.39 -10.86 -6.63
N TYR A 76 -4.85 -10.85 -7.89
CA TYR A 76 -6.25 -10.53 -8.17
C TYR A 76 -7.10 -11.78 -8.06
N ASN A 77 -8.00 -11.78 -7.08
CA ASN A 77 -8.97 -12.85 -6.88
C ASN A 77 -10.25 -12.54 -7.67
N ALA A 78 -10.42 -13.21 -8.80
CA ALA A 78 -11.55 -12.98 -9.69
C ALA A 78 -12.90 -13.38 -9.06
N LYS A 79 -12.93 -14.37 -8.15
CA LYS A 79 -14.16 -14.81 -7.47
C LYS A 79 -14.68 -13.76 -6.50
N LEU A 80 -13.78 -13.09 -5.79
CA LEU A 80 -14.09 -12.05 -4.82
C LEU A 80 -14.04 -10.64 -5.44
N ASN A 81 -13.62 -10.54 -6.71
CA ASN A 81 -13.42 -9.27 -7.43
C ASN A 81 -12.58 -8.27 -6.62
N MET A 82 -11.49 -8.75 -6.02
CA MET A 82 -10.61 -7.93 -5.19
C MET A 82 -9.13 -8.31 -5.35
N THR A 83 -8.27 -7.33 -5.09
CA THR A 83 -6.83 -7.58 -4.99
C THR A 83 -6.49 -8.00 -3.57
N GLU A 84 -5.82 -9.12 -3.43
CA GLU A 84 -5.35 -9.68 -2.17
C GLU A 84 -3.85 -9.43 -2.03
N THR A 85 -3.43 -9.12 -0.81
CA THR A 85 -2.03 -8.90 -0.46
C THR A 85 -1.42 -10.21 0.01
N LEU A 86 -0.31 -10.60 -0.61
CA LEU A 86 0.47 -11.76 -0.22
C LEU A 86 1.77 -11.30 0.46
N LEU A 87 2.12 -11.96 1.54
CA LEU A 87 3.38 -11.80 2.25
C LEU A 87 4.10 -13.15 2.27
N ASN A 88 5.27 -13.22 1.65
CA ASN A 88 6.02 -14.48 1.48
C ASN A 88 5.14 -15.61 0.90
N GLY A 89 4.29 -15.27 -0.08
CA GLY A 89 3.36 -16.20 -0.74
C GLY A 89 2.07 -16.51 0.03
N LYS A 90 1.94 -16.08 1.30
CA LYS A 90 0.73 -16.30 2.10
C LYS A 90 -0.24 -15.13 1.98
N ASN A 91 -1.52 -15.40 1.75
CA ASN A 91 -2.56 -14.37 1.75
C ASN A 91 -2.73 -13.79 3.17
N VAL A 92 -2.53 -12.49 3.29
CA VAL A 92 -2.62 -11.75 4.56
C VAL A 92 -3.65 -10.61 4.51
N GLU A 93 -4.49 -10.53 3.46
CA GLU A 93 -5.37 -9.39 3.23
C GLU A 93 -6.31 -9.10 4.41
N SER A 94 -6.84 -10.12 5.08
CA SER A 94 -7.66 -9.93 6.29
C SER A 94 -6.80 -9.50 7.49
N LEU A 95 -5.68 -10.19 7.73
CA LEU A 95 -4.81 -9.99 8.88
C LEU A 95 -4.19 -8.58 8.93
N ILE A 96 -3.85 -8.03 7.77
CA ILE A 96 -3.28 -6.67 7.70
C ILE A 96 -4.28 -5.56 8.04
N ARG A 97 -5.56 -5.87 8.16
CA ARG A 97 -6.62 -4.92 8.56
C ARG A 97 -6.89 -4.94 10.07
N ASP A 98 -6.29 -5.84 10.81
CA ASP A 98 -6.47 -5.96 12.26
C ASP A 98 -6.03 -4.72 13.02
N ASN A 99 -6.62 -4.54 14.21
CA ASN A 99 -6.39 -3.38 15.06
C ASN A 99 -4.93 -3.25 15.49
N ASP A 100 -4.25 -4.36 15.78
CA ASP A 100 -2.86 -4.31 16.24
C ASP A 100 -1.91 -3.86 15.13
N VAL A 101 -2.14 -4.30 13.89
CA VAL A 101 -1.44 -3.78 12.72
C VAL A 101 -1.74 -2.29 12.54
N SER A 102 -2.99 -1.88 12.69
CA SER A 102 -3.42 -0.49 12.54
C SER A 102 -2.77 0.46 13.55
N LYS A 103 -2.57 0.01 14.79
CA LYS A 103 -1.88 0.78 15.84
C LYS A 103 -0.39 0.99 15.54
N GLN A 104 0.27 0.00 14.92
CA GLN A 104 1.72 -0.01 14.73
C GLN A 104 2.21 0.47 13.36
N VAL A 105 1.36 0.42 12.34
CA VAL A 105 1.75 0.73 10.95
C VAL A 105 2.34 2.14 10.79
N SER A 106 1.85 3.10 11.58
CA SER A 106 2.39 4.48 11.55
C SER A 106 3.86 4.53 11.99
N ASN A 107 4.26 3.73 12.96
CA ASN A 107 5.64 3.66 13.44
C ASN A 107 6.56 3.00 12.40
N ILE A 108 6.13 1.89 11.81
CA ILE A 108 6.86 1.19 10.73
C ILE A 108 7.02 2.08 9.50
N SER A 109 5.97 2.80 9.11
CA SER A 109 6.00 3.64 7.89
C SER A 109 6.92 4.86 7.97
N LYS A 110 7.39 5.26 9.16
CA LYS A 110 8.37 6.34 9.36
C LYS A 110 9.82 5.88 9.13
N ILE A 111 10.09 4.57 9.14
CA ILE A 111 11.44 4.02 9.05
C ILE A 111 11.96 4.17 7.61
N LYS A 112 13.07 4.90 7.46
CA LYS A 112 13.64 5.24 6.13
C LYS A 112 13.91 4.02 5.26
N GLN A 113 14.45 2.95 5.83
CA GLN A 113 14.80 1.72 5.10
C GLN A 113 13.55 0.98 4.61
N VAL A 114 12.49 0.91 5.42
CA VAL A 114 11.18 0.37 5.02
C VAL A 114 10.63 1.17 3.84
N ARG A 115 10.63 2.48 3.96
CA ARG A 115 10.17 3.37 2.88
C ARG A 115 10.96 3.16 1.60
N LYS A 116 12.29 3.15 1.68
CA LYS A 116 13.17 2.96 0.52
C LYS A 116 12.85 1.66 -0.20
N LYS A 117 12.74 0.54 0.54
CA LYS A 117 12.38 -0.76 -0.05
C LYS A 117 11.02 -0.71 -0.74
N LEU A 118 9.99 -0.18 -0.05
CA LEU A 118 8.65 -0.16 -0.60
C LEU A 118 8.49 0.80 -1.77
N ILE A 119 9.12 1.97 -1.74
CA ILE A 119 9.11 2.90 -2.88
C ILE A 119 9.72 2.24 -4.12
N ASN A 120 10.89 1.60 -4.00
CA ASN A 120 11.50 0.87 -5.11
C ASN A 120 10.57 -0.21 -5.67
N PHE A 121 9.94 -0.99 -4.80
CA PHE A 121 9.01 -2.04 -5.22
C PHE A 121 7.78 -1.45 -5.93
N GLN A 122 7.21 -0.38 -5.41
CA GLN A 122 6.10 0.34 -6.02
C GLN A 122 6.47 0.90 -7.41
N GLN A 123 7.67 1.47 -7.55
CA GLN A 123 8.17 1.97 -8.84
C GLN A 123 8.30 0.85 -9.88
N ILE A 124 8.81 -0.32 -9.49
CA ILE A 124 8.87 -1.50 -10.37
C ILE A 124 7.48 -1.92 -10.84
N ILE A 125 6.50 -1.94 -9.95
CA ILE A 125 5.10 -2.26 -10.31
C ILE A 125 4.55 -1.27 -11.36
N CYS A 126 4.90 0.01 -11.23
CA CYS A 126 4.39 1.08 -12.10
C CYS A 126 5.14 1.20 -13.43
N ALA A 127 6.31 0.57 -13.58
CA ALA A 127 7.15 0.72 -14.77
C ALA A 127 6.44 0.33 -16.08
N ASN A 128 5.59 -0.70 -16.03
CA ASN A 128 4.84 -1.20 -17.20
C ASN A 128 3.55 -0.42 -17.48
N LYS A 129 3.28 0.65 -16.74
CA LYS A 129 2.06 1.46 -16.81
C LYS A 129 0.76 0.65 -16.59
N ASN A 130 -0.38 1.29 -16.82
CA ASN A 130 -1.72 0.76 -16.55
C ASN A 130 -2.01 0.45 -15.08
N VAL A 131 -1.48 1.32 -14.18
CA VAL A 131 -1.62 1.18 -12.72
C VAL A 131 -2.40 2.37 -12.16
N VAL A 132 -3.35 2.10 -11.26
CA VAL A 132 -3.88 3.08 -10.32
C VAL A 132 -3.42 2.69 -8.91
N MET A 133 -2.70 3.58 -8.26
CA MET A 133 -2.14 3.35 -6.93
C MET A 133 -2.62 4.41 -5.96
N ASP A 134 -3.08 3.99 -4.79
CA ASP A 134 -3.43 4.93 -3.72
C ASP A 134 -2.44 4.90 -2.56
N GLY A 135 -2.25 6.08 -1.95
CA GLY A 135 -1.33 6.24 -0.83
C GLY A 135 -1.30 7.64 -0.25
N ARG A 136 -0.11 8.11 0.12
CA ARG A 136 0.08 9.43 0.74
C ARG A 136 1.13 10.31 0.07
N ASP A 137 2.02 9.70 -0.69
CA ASP A 137 3.13 10.34 -1.39
C ASP A 137 3.41 9.65 -2.74
N ILE A 138 2.37 9.06 -3.33
CA ILE A 138 2.46 8.31 -4.58
C ILE A 138 2.85 9.25 -5.73
N GLY A 139 2.13 10.34 -5.90
CA GLY A 139 2.38 11.32 -6.98
C GLY A 139 3.62 12.17 -6.78
N THR A 140 4.31 12.06 -5.63
CA THR A 140 5.53 12.84 -5.35
C THR A 140 6.78 12.00 -5.22
N LYS A 141 6.69 10.76 -4.69
CA LYS A 141 7.85 9.88 -4.41
C LYS A 141 7.86 8.61 -5.25
N VAL A 142 6.70 8.03 -5.51
CA VAL A 142 6.59 6.76 -6.22
C VAL A 142 6.46 6.98 -7.71
N MET A 143 5.51 7.80 -8.12
CA MET A 143 5.21 8.13 -9.51
C MET A 143 5.23 9.64 -9.75
N PRO A 144 6.40 10.31 -9.64
CA PRO A 144 6.49 11.75 -9.90
C PRO A 144 6.04 12.12 -11.32
N ASP A 145 6.15 11.17 -12.26
CA ASP A 145 5.75 11.33 -13.66
C ASP A 145 4.42 10.61 -13.99
N ALA A 146 3.54 10.40 -12.98
CA ALA A 146 2.22 9.85 -13.22
C ALA A 146 1.44 10.72 -14.19
N ASP A 147 0.74 10.07 -15.15
CA ASP A 147 -0.04 10.79 -16.18
C ASP A 147 -1.20 11.58 -15.56
N ILE A 148 -1.77 11.08 -14.46
CA ILE A 148 -2.82 11.76 -13.68
C ILE A 148 -2.51 11.65 -12.20
N LYS A 149 -2.69 12.74 -11.46
CA LYS A 149 -2.50 12.79 -10.01
C LYS A 149 -3.72 13.43 -9.35
N PHE A 150 -4.26 12.73 -8.36
CA PHE A 150 -5.34 13.22 -7.51
C PHE A 150 -4.87 13.39 -6.08
N PHE A 151 -5.32 14.45 -5.42
CA PHE A 151 -5.23 14.57 -3.98
C PHE A 151 -6.65 14.61 -3.39
N VAL A 152 -7.02 13.54 -2.69
CA VAL A 152 -8.37 13.34 -2.15
C VAL A 152 -8.43 13.85 -0.72
N THR A 153 -9.38 14.72 -0.45
CA THR A 153 -9.68 15.25 0.89
C THR A 153 -11.10 14.88 1.32
N ALA A 154 -11.34 14.87 2.60
CA ALA A 154 -12.68 14.81 3.18
C ALA A 154 -12.66 15.57 4.51
N ASP A 155 -13.82 16.09 4.91
CA ASP A 155 -14.00 16.76 6.17
C ASP A 155 -13.50 15.92 7.36
N ILE A 156 -12.90 16.58 8.36
CA ILE A 156 -12.29 15.90 9.49
C ILE A 156 -13.30 15.09 10.29
N ASN A 157 -14.53 15.56 10.43
CA ASN A 157 -15.59 14.86 11.15
C ASN A 157 -16.05 13.61 10.39
N VAL A 158 -16.10 13.69 9.06
CA VAL A 158 -16.39 12.52 8.20
C VAL A 158 -15.30 11.47 8.30
N ARG A 159 -14.03 11.89 8.34
CA ARG A 159 -12.89 10.98 8.47
C ARG A 159 -12.79 10.33 9.85
N ALA A 160 -13.19 11.05 10.91
CA ALA A 160 -13.17 10.53 12.27
C ALA A 160 -14.26 9.48 12.54
N LYS A 161 -15.38 9.54 11.79
CA LYS A 161 -16.49 8.57 11.89
C LYS A 161 -16.25 7.26 11.13
N ARG A 162 -15.23 7.21 10.28
CA ARG A 162 -14.85 6.06 9.44
C ARG A 162 -13.65 5.30 10.03
#